data_4296dd947710d6a6c4b7c6aa5b1dd4a2
#
_entry.id   4296dd947710d6a6c4b7c6aa5b1dd4a2
#
_cell.length_a   1.000
_cell.length_b   1.000
_cell.length_c   1.000
_cell.angle_alpha   90.00
_cell.angle_beta   90.00
_cell.angle_gamma   90.00
#
_symmetry.space_group_name_H-M   'P 1'
#
loop_
_entity.id
_entity.type
_entity.pdbx_description
1 polymer ?
#
loop_
_entity_poly.entity_id
_entity_poly.type
_entity_poly.pdbx_seq_one_letter_code
_entity_poly.pdbx_strand_id
1 'polypeptide(L)'
;MKKTPVSQARRKHGFAVFKWGCLTIIILGLLCLLSAWLFFRAQRRKWTDEQPMTVELSREDSTRPPDGARIYRDTRRALESGSAQTLQFDDRELNALMNQAPEFKSVASKMALQLQGDSLLTRMSLPLQGIPGFEGRYLNGDFVFTVQIDQGVPQLNLRSGTVRGKPVPERFLNQMNQYGQKELLRRLETQTDLKRIESLRIENGKLTLKIREKSN
;
A
#
# COMPACT_ATOMS: atom_id res chain seq x y z
N MET A 1 1.94 -6.48 -90.00
CA MET A 1 1.50 -5.97 -88.68
C MET A 1 2.34 -6.61 -87.61
N LYS A 2 3.35 -5.93 -87.00
CA LYS A 2 4.22 -6.39 -85.91
C LYS A 2 3.61 -5.99 -84.60
N LYS A 3 3.29 -7.00 -83.76
CA LYS A 3 2.85 -6.78 -82.38
C LYS A 3 4.09 -6.66 -81.48
N THR A 4 4.26 -5.51 -80.84
CA THR A 4 5.27 -5.22 -79.85
C THR A 4 4.92 -5.89 -78.53
N PRO A 5 5.87 -6.56 -77.85
CA PRO A 5 5.63 -7.16 -76.53
C PRO A 5 5.69 -6.08 -75.44
N VAL A 6 4.59 -5.90 -74.73
CA VAL A 6 4.49 -5.02 -73.55
C VAL A 6 5.22 -5.60 -72.38
N SER A 7 6.14 -4.82 -71.83
CA SER A 7 7.07 -5.11 -70.74
C SER A 7 6.36 -5.55 -69.44
N GLN A 8 6.68 -6.83 -69.02
CA GLN A 8 6.25 -7.41 -67.73
C GLN A 8 7.26 -7.16 -66.57
N ALA A 9 8.18 -6.20 -66.72
CA ALA A 9 9.28 -6.00 -65.77
C ALA A 9 8.93 -5.19 -64.49
N ARG A 10 7.73 -4.61 -64.32
CA ARG A 10 7.45 -3.63 -63.25
C ARG A 10 6.84 -4.20 -61.96
N ARG A 11 6.52 -5.52 -61.85
CA ARG A 11 5.82 -6.10 -60.69
C ARG A 11 6.70 -6.68 -59.61
N LYS A 12 8.01 -6.92 -59.82
CA LYS A 12 8.87 -7.60 -58.86
C LYS A 12 9.47 -6.72 -57.77
N HIS A 13 9.59 -5.38 -57.98
CA HIS A 13 10.18 -4.47 -56.99
C HIS A 13 9.21 -4.06 -55.87
N GLY A 14 7.92 -3.96 -56.10
CA GLY A 14 6.94 -3.61 -55.09
C GLY A 14 6.78 -4.62 -53.98
N PHE A 15 6.94 -5.93 -54.30
CA PHE A 15 6.77 -7.01 -53.34
C PHE A 15 7.99 -7.17 -52.41
N ALA A 16 9.19 -6.83 -52.87
CA ALA A 16 10.40 -6.83 -52.07
C ALA A 16 10.37 -5.68 -51.05
N VAL A 17 10.01 -4.46 -51.46
CA VAL A 17 9.90 -3.28 -50.60
C VAL A 17 8.84 -3.50 -49.49
N PHE A 18 7.72 -4.14 -49.81
CA PHE A 18 6.68 -4.48 -48.84
C PHE A 18 7.17 -5.50 -47.78
N LYS A 19 7.89 -6.54 -48.20
CA LYS A 19 8.48 -7.54 -47.28
C LYS A 19 9.49 -6.91 -46.35
N TRP A 20 10.38 -6.05 -46.83
CA TRP A 20 11.37 -5.34 -46.02
C TRP A 20 10.73 -4.34 -45.06
N GLY A 21 9.70 -3.61 -45.50
CA GLY A 21 8.91 -2.72 -44.63
C GLY A 21 8.21 -3.47 -43.48
N CYS A 22 7.57 -4.61 -43.80
CA CYS A 22 6.91 -5.43 -42.79
C CYS A 22 7.92 -6.02 -41.78
N LEU A 23 9.09 -6.49 -42.25
CA LEU A 23 10.15 -6.99 -41.40
C LEU A 23 10.70 -5.92 -40.46
N THR A 24 10.90 -4.70 -40.97
CA THR A 24 11.38 -3.54 -40.18
C THR A 24 10.39 -3.20 -39.05
N ILE A 25 9.08 -3.18 -39.34
CA ILE A 25 8.04 -2.92 -38.32
C ILE A 25 8.04 -4.02 -37.26
N ILE A 26 8.18 -5.28 -37.63
CA ILE A 26 8.24 -6.40 -36.68
C ILE A 26 9.47 -6.27 -35.77
N ILE A 27 10.64 -5.98 -36.35
CA ILE A 27 11.88 -5.79 -35.58
C ILE A 27 11.74 -4.60 -34.62
N LEU A 28 11.19 -3.48 -35.07
CA LEU A 28 10.96 -2.30 -34.24
C LEU A 28 9.97 -2.61 -33.10
N GLY A 29 8.91 -3.35 -33.38
CA GLY A 29 7.95 -3.83 -32.40
C GLY A 29 8.59 -4.72 -31.33
N LEU A 30 9.44 -5.68 -31.74
CA LEU A 30 10.17 -6.55 -30.81
C LEU A 30 11.17 -5.77 -29.96
N LEU A 31 11.87 -4.78 -30.53
CA LEU A 31 12.77 -3.90 -29.79
C LEU A 31 12.01 -3.04 -28.76
N CYS A 32 10.83 -2.51 -29.12
CA CYS A 32 9.96 -1.79 -28.19
C CYS A 32 9.50 -2.70 -27.03
N LEU A 33 9.05 -3.92 -27.32
CA LEU A 33 8.64 -4.89 -26.31
C LEU A 33 9.80 -5.28 -25.38
N LEU A 34 10.98 -5.54 -25.95
CA LEU A 34 12.18 -5.84 -25.17
C LEU A 34 12.58 -4.66 -24.28
N SER A 35 12.55 -3.45 -24.81
CA SER A 35 12.86 -2.23 -24.04
C SER A 35 11.85 -2.01 -22.91
N ALA A 36 10.56 -2.19 -23.18
CA ALA A 36 9.49 -2.11 -22.16
C ALA A 36 9.68 -3.18 -21.08
N TRP A 37 10.01 -4.41 -21.46
CA TRP A 37 10.26 -5.50 -20.53
C TRP A 37 11.50 -5.25 -19.66
N LEU A 38 12.62 -4.77 -20.24
CA LEU A 38 13.83 -4.41 -19.49
C LEU A 38 13.56 -3.24 -18.53
N PHE A 39 12.83 -2.23 -18.98
CA PHE A 39 12.42 -1.11 -18.14
C PHE A 39 11.55 -1.57 -16.97
N PHE A 40 10.53 -2.40 -17.22
CA PHE A 40 9.68 -2.96 -16.17
C PHE A 40 10.49 -3.80 -15.18
N ARG A 41 11.39 -4.66 -15.68
CA ARG A 41 12.30 -5.47 -14.84
C ARG A 41 13.21 -4.60 -13.95
N ALA A 42 13.76 -3.51 -14.49
CA ALA A 42 14.59 -2.56 -13.75
C ALA A 42 13.77 -1.83 -12.65
N GLN A 43 12.57 -1.35 -12.99
CA GLN A 43 11.68 -0.70 -12.03
C GLN A 43 11.23 -1.66 -10.91
N ARG A 44 10.87 -2.89 -11.26
CA ARG A 44 10.53 -3.92 -10.29
C ARG A 44 11.66 -4.14 -9.28
N ARG A 45 12.90 -4.32 -9.75
CA ARG A 45 14.07 -4.49 -8.88
C ARG A 45 14.38 -3.26 -8.03
N LYS A 46 14.03 -2.09 -8.49
CA LYS A 46 14.26 -0.82 -7.78
C LYS A 46 13.36 -0.67 -6.53
N TRP A 47 12.11 -1.18 -6.60
CA TRP A 47 11.08 -0.93 -5.61
C TRP A 47 10.63 -2.17 -4.82
N THR A 48 11.21 -3.35 -5.09
CA THR A 48 10.84 -4.57 -4.39
C THR A 48 12.04 -5.44 -4.09
N ASP A 49 11.97 -6.22 -3.02
CA ASP A 49 13.02 -7.14 -2.57
C ASP A 49 12.64 -8.60 -2.84
N GLU A 50 13.65 -9.50 -2.84
CA GLU A 50 13.49 -10.95 -2.98
C GLU A 50 13.33 -11.64 -1.62
N GLN A 51 13.62 -10.90 -0.53
CA GLN A 51 13.52 -11.40 0.82
C GLN A 51 12.67 -10.46 1.68
N PRO A 52 11.92 -10.99 2.66
CA PRO A 52 11.22 -10.17 3.62
C PRO A 52 12.23 -9.42 4.52
N MET A 53 11.87 -8.24 4.93
CA MET A 53 12.61 -7.47 5.94
C MET A 53 12.13 -7.88 7.33
N THR A 54 13.04 -7.93 8.30
CA THR A 54 12.66 -8.04 9.72
C THR A 54 11.91 -6.80 10.17
N VAL A 55 10.72 -7.00 10.72
CA VAL A 55 9.77 -5.91 11.01
C VAL A 55 9.77 -5.53 12.50
N GLU A 56 10.72 -6.05 13.28
CA GLU A 56 10.83 -5.73 14.70
C GLU A 56 11.25 -4.27 14.87
N LEU A 57 10.44 -3.51 15.59
CA LEU A 57 10.81 -2.20 16.11
C LEU A 57 11.45 -2.44 17.47
N SER A 58 12.77 -2.43 17.51
CA SER A 58 13.53 -2.59 18.76
C SER A 58 13.18 -1.45 19.72
N ARG A 59 12.45 -1.78 20.77
CA ARG A 59 12.44 -1.03 22.02
C ARG A 59 12.89 -1.97 23.11
N GLU A 60 14.10 -1.76 23.56
CA GLU A 60 14.83 -2.60 24.53
C GLU A 60 14.26 -2.60 25.96
N ASP A 61 13.13 -1.95 26.25
CA ASP A 61 12.85 -1.57 27.64
C ASP A 61 11.52 -2.07 28.20
N SER A 62 11.18 -3.35 28.05
CA SER A 62 10.16 -3.91 28.94
C SER A 62 10.16 -5.42 29.07
N THR A 63 10.30 -5.84 30.30
CA THR A 63 10.31 -7.23 30.76
C THR A 63 8.99 -7.99 30.57
N ARG A 64 7.89 -7.32 30.14
CA ARG A 64 6.60 -7.98 29.94
C ARG A 64 5.84 -7.40 28.73
N PRO A 65 5.54 -8.22 27.71
CA PRO A 65 4.69 -7.78 26.61
C PRO A 65 3.26 -7.50 27.10
N PRO A 66 2.55 -6.50 26.51
CA PRO A 66 1.17 -6.23 26.87
C PRO A 66 0.25 -7.39 26.47
N ASP A 67 -0.79 -7.62 27.28
CA ASP A 67 -1.81 -8.64 26.98
C ASP A 67 -2.74 -8.13 25.87
N GLY A 68 -2.37 -8.42 24.63
CA GLY A 68 -3.12 -7.98 23.44
C GLY A 68 -4.54 -8.52 23.41
N ALA A 69 -4.79 -9.72 23.94
CA ALA A 69 -6.14 -10.30 23.97
C ALA A 69 -7.05 -9.52 24.94
N ARG A 70 -6.52 -9.07 26.06
CA ARG A 70 -7.24 -8.22 26.99
C ARG A 70 -7.53 -6.86 26.34
N ILE A 71 -6.52 -6.20 25.76
CA ILE A 71 -6.65 -4.90 25.11
C ILE A 71 -7.72 -4.97 24.00
N TYR A 72 -7.69 -6.01 23.17
CA TYR A 72 -8.67 -6.23 22.13
C TYR A 72 -10.10 -6.38 22.68
N ARG A 73 -10.30 -7.20 23.71
CA ARG A 73 -11.63 -7.39 24.33
C ARG A 73 -12.14 -6.09 24.97
N ASP A 74 -11.27 -5.35 25.67
CA ASP A 74 -11.65 -4.11 26.34
C ASP A 74 -11.99 -3.01 25.33
N THR A 75 -11.21 -2.88 24.25
CA THR A 75 -11.50 -1.95 23.14
C THR A 75 -12.83 -2.28 22.49
N ARG A 76 -13.07 -3.57 22.18
CA ARG A 76 -14.32 -4.01 21.58
C ARG A 76 -15.51 -3.77 22.49
N ARG A 77 -15.38 -4.08 23.80
CA ARG A 77 -16.41 -3.81 24.79
C ARG A 77 -16.73 -2.32 24.87
N ALA A 78 -15.73 -1.45 24.84
CA ALA A 78 -15.92 0.00 24.82
C ALA A 78 -16.70 0.46 23.59
N LEU A 79 -16.38 -0.09 22.41
CA LEU A 79 -17.13 0.20 21.18
C LEU A 79 -18.57 -0.32 21.22
N GLU A 80 -18.86 -1.42 21.92
CA GLU A 80 -20.19 -2.05 22.02
C GLU A 80 -21.03 -1.50 23.17
N SER A 81 -20.41 -0.96 24.26
CA SER A 81 -21.07 -0.64 25.54
C SER A 81 -22.15 0.43 25.48
N GLY A 82 -22.15 1.26 24.45
CA GLY A 82 -23.12 2.38 24.35
C GLY A 82 -22.73 3.63 25.13
N SER A 83 -21.76 3.58 26.06
CA SER A 83 -21.31 4.70 26.88
C SER A 83 -20.15 5.47 26.23
N ALA A 84 -20.04 6.76 26.55
CA ALA A 84 -18.90 7.58 26.15
C ALA A 84 -17.64 7.11 26.88
N GLN A 85 -16.55 6.88 26.15
CA GLN A 85 -15.29 6.43 26.71
C GLN A 85 -14.10 7.05 25.97
N THR A 86 -12.99 7.18 26.68
CA THR A 86 -11.69 7.55 26.10
C THR A 86 -10.67 6.46 26.36
N LEU A 87 -10.09 5.92 25.28
CA LEU A 87 -9.04 4.92 25.33
C LEU A 87 -7.73 5.55 24.87
N GLN A 88 -6.63 5.14 25.48
CA GLN A 88 -5.30 5.56 25.08
C GLN A 88 -4.42 4.32 24.89
N PHE A 89 -3.60 4.36 23.84
CA PHE A 89 -2.70 3.29 23.47
C PHE A 89 -1.29 3.84 23.24
N ASP A 90 -0.30 3.17 23.81
CA ASP A 90 1.09 3.34 23.36
C ASP A 90 1.36 2.45 22.12
N ASP A 91 2.57 2.54 21.55
CA ASP A 91 2.95 1.78 20.36
C ASP A 91 2.97 0.27 20.61
N ARG A 92 3.28 -0.19 21.84
CA ARG A 92 3.30 -1.62 22.21
C ARG A 92 1.87 -2.17 22.31
N GLU A 93 0.99 -1.44 22.95
CA GLU A 93 -0.42 -1.78 23.06
C GLU A 93 -1.10 -1.79 21.69
N LEU A 94 -0.75 -0.82 20.82
CA LEU A 94 -1.26 -0.75 19.45
C LEU A 94 -0.80 -1.95 18.60
N ASN A 95 0.47 -2.34 18.68
CA ASN A 95 0.98 -3.55 18.02
C ASN A 95 0.34 -4.81 18.58
N ALA A 96 0.18 -4.92 19.90
CA ALA A 96 -0.49 -6.04 20.54
C ALA A 96 -1.96 -6.15 20.12
N LEU A 97 -2.68 -5.01 20.04
CA LEU A 97 -4.05 -4.94 19.54
C LEU A 97 -4.13 -5.41 18.07
N MET A 98 -3.24 -4.91 17.20
CA MET A 98 -3.18 -5.28 15.79
C MET A 98 -2.96 -6.79 15.60
N ASN A 99 -2.10 -7.41 16.42
CA ASN A 99 -1.84 -8.84 16.37
C ASN A 99 -3.04 -9.71 16.78
N GLN A 100 -3.99 -9.18 17.54
CA GLN A 100 -5.19 -9.88 18.01
C GLN A 100 -6.41 -9.61 17.13
N ALA A 101 -6.48 -8.45 16.48
CA ALA A 101 -7.63 -8.07 15.68
C ALA A 101 -7.71 -8.90 14.39
N PRO A 102 -8.83 -9.62 14.13
CA PRO A 102 -8.98 -10.50 12.97
C PRO A 102 -8.75 -9.79 11.63
N GLU A 103 -9.09 -8.50 11.57
CA GLU A 103 -8.96 -7.65 10.39
C GLU A 103 -7.51 -7.47 9.95
N PHE A 104 -6.56 -7.55 10.89
CA PHE A 104 -5.13 -7.38 10.64
C PHE A 104 -4.35 -8.71 10.59
N LYS A 105 -5.00 -9.84 10.83
CA LYS A 105 -4.35 -11.15 10.93
C LYS A 105 -3.41 -11.50 9.76
N SER A 106 -3.74 -11.07 8.55
CA SER A 106 -2.94 -11.32 7.34
C SER A 106 -1.69 -10.46 7.24
N VAL A 107 -1.65 -9.31 7.94
CA VAL A 107 -0.59 -8.30 7.85
C VAL A 107 0.12 -8.02 9.17
N ALA A 108 -0.46 -8.39 10.31
CA ALA A 108 0.07 -8.08 11.63
C ALA A 108 1.53 -8.52 11.83
N SER A 109 1.88 -9.73 11.41
CA SER A 109 3.27 -10.25 11.49
C SER A 109 4.24 -9.62 10.47
N LYS A 110 3.72 -8.76 9.59
CA LYS A 110 4.45 -8.12 8.49
C LYS A 110 4.53 -6.62 8.63
N MET A 111 4.02 -6.09 9.74
CA MET A 111 3.97 -4.67 10.04
C MET A 111 4.31 -4.43 11.51
N ALA A 112 5.00 -3.34 11.78
CA ALA A 112 5.22 -2.83 13.12
C ALA A 112 4.93 -1.33 13.13
N LEU A 113 4.24 -0.87 14.19
CA LEU A 113 3.77 0.48 14.37
C LEU A 113 4.56 1.17 15.48
N GLN A 114 4.94 2.41 15.26
CA GLN A 114 5.59 3.27 16.25
C GLN A 114 4.95 4.65 16.23
N LEU A 115 4.57 5.14 17.40
CA LEU A 115 4.00 6.47 17.56
C LEU A 115 5.11 7.50 17.79
N GLN A 116 5.17 8.52 16.93
CA GLN A 116 6.18 9.59 16.99
C GLN A 116 5.51 10.96 16.88
N GLY A 117 5.45 11.67 18.01
CA GLY A 117 4.79 12.99 18.05
C GLY A 117 3.32 12.90 17.67
N ASP A 118 2.95 13.40 16.50
CA ASP A 118 1.61 13.39 15.90
C ASP A 118 1.44 12.35 14.79
N SER A 119 2.45 11.53 14.58
CA SER A 119 2.56 10.65 13.41
C SER A 119 2.70 9.19 13.81
N LEU A 120 2.27 8.32 12.91
CA LEU A 120 2.43 6.87 12.96
C LEU A 120 3.51 6.44 11.97
N LEU A 121 4.67 6.03 12.47
CA LEU A 121 5.66 5.34 11.66
C LEU A 121 5.23 3.86 11.54
N THR A 122 5.15 3.38 10.32
CA THR A 122 4.82 1.99 10.01
C THR A 122 5.97 1.37 9.25
N ARG A 123 6.63 0.39 9.83
CA ARG A 123 7.59 -0.48 9.15
C ARG A 123 6.85 -1.68 8.62
N MET A 124 7.02 -2.01 7.33
CA MET A 124 6.28 -3.13 6.74
C MET A 124 7.12 -3.94 5.75
N SER A 125 6.80 -5.24 5.69
CA SER A 125 7.35 -6.19 4.73
C SER A 125 6.21 -6.99 4.11
N LEU A 126 5.58 -6.44 3.06
CA LEU A 126 4.39 -7.03 2.44
C LEU A 126 4.77 -7.91 1.26
N PRO A 127 4.37 -9.19 1.23
CA PRO A 127 4.54 -10.04 0.05
C PRO A 127 3.62 -9.53 -1.06
N LEU A 128 4.17 -9.41 -2.27
CA LEU A 128 3.43 -8.97 -3.47
C LEU A 128 2.83 -10.16 -4.24
N GLN A 129 2.49 -11.23 -3.53
CA GLN A 129 1.84 -12.42 -4.09
C GLN A 129 0.47 -12.03 -4.67
N GLY A 130 0.18 -12.50 -5.88
CA GLY A 130 -1.07 -12.17 -6.58
C GLY A 130 -1.01 -10.90 -7.43
N ILE A 131 0.10 -10.16 -7.43
CA ILE A 131 0.34 -9.08 -8.38
C ILE A 131 1.16 -9.64 -9.54
N PRO A 132 0.61 -9.72 -10.77
CA PRO A 132 1.30 -10.29 -11.92
C PRO A 132 2.67 -9.64 -12.14
N GLY A 133 3.71 -10.48 -12.25
CA GLY A 133 5.09 -10.04 -12.43
C GLY A 133 5.84 -9.65 -11.16
N PHE A 134 5.22 -9.79 -9.96
CA PHE A 134 5.85 -9.52 -8.66
C PHE A 134 5.87 -10.77 -7.75
N GLU A 135 5.65 -11.96 -8.30
CA GLU A 135 5.68 -13.21 -7.56
C GLU A 135 7.01 -13.38 -6.84
N GLY A 136 6.96 -13.83 -5.58
CA GLY A 136 8.14 -14.03 -4.73
C GLY A 136 8.88 -12.74 -4.35
N ARG A 137 8.22 -11.59 -4.47
CA ARG A 137 8.81 -10.31 -4.08
C ARG A 137 8.06 -9.66 -2.92
N TYR A 138 8.77 -8.75 -2.25
CA TYR A 138 8.30 -8.04 -1.07
C TYR A 138 8.40 -6.53 -1.26
N LEU A 139 7.40 -5.82 -0.75
CA LEU A 139 7.47 -4.38 -0.53
C LEU A 139 7.99 -4.15 0.88
N ASN A 140 9.27 -3.85 1.00
CA ASN A 140 9.94 -3.54 2.27
C ASN A 140 10.10 -2.03 2.38
N GLY A 141 9.57 -1.43 3.45
CA GLY A 141 9.67 0.01 3.62
C GLY A 141 9.18 0.53 4.95
N ASP A 142 9.55 1.78 5.19
CA ASP A 142 9.07 2.58 6.32
C ASP A 142 8.18 3.70 5.77
N PHE A 143 7.01 3.90 6.38
CA PHE A 143 6.02 4.87 5.96
C PHE A 143 5.54 5.69 7.16
N VAL A 144 5.42 6.99 6.98
CA VAL A 144 4.95 7.91 8.01
C VAL A 144 3.56 8.42 7.64
N PHE A 145 2.61 8.10 8.49
CA PHE A 145 1.20 8.51 8.34
C PHE A 145 0.82 9.53 9.42
N THR A 146 -0.10 10.42 9.09
CA THR A 146 -1.00 11.03 10.06
C THR A 146 -2.36 10.41 9.92
N VAL A 147 -2.93 10.00 11.05
CA VAL A 147 -4.26 9.42 11.12
C VAL A 147 -5.04 10.21 12.17
N GLN A 148 -6.16 10.76 11.75
CA GLN A 148 -7.06 11.45 12.69
C GLN A 148 -8.51 11.21 12.29
N ILE A 149 -9.38 11.20 13.28
CA ILE A 149 -10.82 11.30 13.09
C ILE A 149 -11.25 12.53 13.88
N ASP A 150 -11.93 13.46 13.24
CA ASP A 150 -12.48 14.64 13.89
C ASP A 150 -13.96 14.72 13.58
N GLN A 151 -14.79 14.75 14.65
CA GLN A 151 -16.27 14.74 14.56
C GLN A 151 -16.81 13.60 13.64
N GLY A 152 -16.13 12.44 13.65
CA GLY A 152 -16.50 11.29 12.81
C GLY A 152 -15.99 11.37 11.36
N VAL A 153 -15.27 12.42 10.99
CA VAL A 153 -14.65 12.55 9.65
C VAL A 153 -13.22 12.03 9.71
N PRO A 154 -12.92 10.92 9.03
CA PRO A 154 -11.58 10.34 9.03
C PRO A 154 -10.65 11.06 8.06
N GLN A 155 -9.43 11.22 8.46
CA GLN A 155 -8.35 11.76 7.65
C GLN A 155 -7.14 10.85 7.78
N LEU A 156 -6.71 10.31 6.65
CA LEU A 156 -5.49 9.52 6.52
C LEU A 156 -4.58 10.20 5.54
N ASN A 157 -3.36 10.53 5.97
CA ASN A 157 -2.39 11.16 5.11
C ASN A 157 -1.02 10.48 5.26
N LEU A 158 -0.52 9.90 4.17
CA LEU A 158 0.83 9.38 4.05
C LEU A 158 1.76 10.56 3.76
N ARG A 159 2.53 10.99 4.76
CA ARG A 159 3.44 12.14 4.67
C ARG A 159 4.73 11.81 3.91
N SER A 160 5.27 10.64 4.16
CA SER A 160 6.50 10.19 3.53
C SER A 160 6.59 8.67 3.52
N GLY A 161 7.48 8.16 2.69
CA GLY A 161 7.77 6.73 2.67
C GLY A 161 9.17 6.48 2.12
N THR A 162 9.80 5.42 2.59
CA THR A 162 11.05 4.90 2.02
C THR A 162 10.86 3.44 1.66
N VAL A 163 11.31 3.06 0.48
CA VAL A 163 11.34 1.66 0.02
C VAL A 163 12.77 1.33 -0.37
N ARG A 164 13.35 0.31 0.24
CA ARG A 164 14.77 -0.03 0.07
C ARG A 164 15.71 1.15 0.35
N GLY A 165 15.40 1.95 1.38
CA GLY A 165 16.15 3.16 1.75
C GLY A 165 16.03 4.32 0.76
N LYS A 166 15.15 4.24 -0.26
CA LYS A 166 14.93 5.31 -1.24
C LYS A 166 13.59 5.99 -0.97
N PRO A 167 13.52 7.32 -1.01
CA PRO A 167 12.26 8.03 -0.81
C PRO A 167 11.26 7.69 -1.92
N VAL A 168 10.02 7.50 -1.53
CA VAL A 168 8.89 7.31 -2.45
C VAL A 168 8.56 8.65 -3.09
N PRO A 169 8.48 8.76 -4.44
CA PRO A 169 8.16 10.01 -5.10
C PRO A 169 6.77 10.54 -4.73
N GLU A 170 6.63 11.86 -4.57
CA GLU A 170 5.39 12.53 -4.15
C GLU A 170 4.15 12.13 -4.96
N ARG A 171 4.30 11.96 -6.27
CA ARG A 171 3.18 11.51 -7.13
C ARG A 171 2.57 10.18 -6.67
N PHE A 172 3.40 9.25 -6.17
CA PHE A 172 2.91 7.97 -5.63
C PHE A 172 2.29 8.15 -4.26
N LEU A 173 2.88 9.00 -3.39
CA LEU A 173 2.29 9.33 -2.09
C LEU A 173 0.89 9.94 -2.27
N ASN A 174 0.72 10.86 -3.20
CA ASN A 174 -0.58 11.49 -3.52
C ASN A 174 -1.61 10.47 -4.02
N GLN A 175 -1.22 9.53 -4.89
CA GLN A 175 -2.10 8.45 -5.35
C GLN A 175 -2.50 7.52 -4.20
N MET A 176 -1.55 7.14 -3.34
CA MET A 176 -1.81 6.31 -2.17
C MET A 176 -2.74 7.03 -1.17
N ASN A 177 -2.57 8.32 -0.97
CA ASN A 177 -3.45 9.14 -0.12
C ASN A 177 -4.90 9.16 -0.64
N GLN A 178 -5.09 9.41 -1.93
CA GLN A 178 -6.42 9.40 -2.54
C GLN A 178 -7.10 8.04 -2.41
N TYR A 179 -6.37 6.96 -2.67
CA TYR A 179 -6.90 5.61 -2.55
C TYR A 179 -7.18 5.22 -1.09
N GLY A 180 -6.24 5.47 -0.19
CA GLY A 180 -6.36 5.18 1.25
C GLY A 180 -7.52 5.93 1.89
N GLN A 181 -7.68 7.22 1.59
CA GLN A 181 -8.80 8.04 2.08
C GLN A 181 -10.15 7.49 1.60
N LYS A 182 -10.26 7.13 0.33
CA LYS A 182 -11.49 6.56 -0.24
C LYS A 182 -11.85 5.21 0.42
N GLU A 183 -10.88 4.34 0.63
CA GLU A 183 -11.11 3.04 1.27
C GLU A 183 -11.48 3.19 2.75
N LEU A 184 -10.84 4.13 3.45
CA LEU A 184 -11.17 4.43 4.85
C LEU A 184 -12.60 4.94 5.00
N LEU A 185 -13.04 5.88 4.16
CA LEU A 185 -14.42 6.36 4.12
C LEU A 185 -15.41 5.23 3.86
N ARG A 186 -15.14 4.36 2.88
CA ARG A 186 -15.99 3.22 2.55
C ARG A 186 -16.14 2.26 3.74
N ARG A 187 -15.07 1.99 4.48
CA ARG A 187 -15.10 1.12 5.67
C ARG A 187 -15.93 1.73 6.80
N LEU A 188 -15.77 3.03 7.04
CA LEU A 188 -16.55 3.74 8.07
C LEU A 188 -18.04 3.79 7.74
N GLU A 189 -18.40 3.89 6.47
CA GLU A 189 -19.82 3.84 6.04
C GLU A 189 -20.45 2.46 6.29
N THR A 190 -19.68 1.39 6.13
CA THR A 190 -20.16 0.00 6.21
C THR A 190 -20.11 -0.59 7.63
N GLN A 191 -19.26 -0.06 8.52
CA GLN A 191 -19.07 -0.60 9.88
C GLN A 191 -19.70 0.32 10.92
N THR A 192 -20.85 -0.11 11.47
CA THR A 192 -21.64 0.66 12.43
C THR A 192 -20.87 1.03 13.69
N ASP A 193 -19.98 0.15 14.17
CA ASP A 193 -19.21 0.36 15.40
C ASP A 193 -18.20 1.51 15.23
N LEU A 194 -17.63 1.67 14.03
CA LEU A 194 -16.71 2.75 13.74
C LEU A 194 -17.38 4.13 13.68
N LYS A 195 -18.69 4.20 13.39
CA LYS A 195 -19.46 5.44 13.39
C LYS A 195 -19.56 6.09 14.78
N ARG A 196 -19.28 5.32 15.82
CA ARG A 196 -19.27 5.82 17.21
C ARG A 196 -17.96 6.50 17.59
N ILE A 197 -16.93 6.39 16.78
CA ILE A 197 -15.67 7.09 17.01
C ILE A 197 -15.93 8.61 16.82
N GLU A 198 -15.87 9.35 17.91
CA GLU A 198 -15.99 10.81 17.90
C GLU A 198 -14.69 11.43 17.38
N SER A 199 -13.58 11.02 17.99
CA SER A 199 -12.25 11.47 17.56
C SER A 199 -11.19 10.41 17.77
N LEU A 200 -10.18 10.44 16.89
CA LEU A 200 -8.95 9.67 17.01
C LEU A 200 -7.80 10.63 16.71
N ARG A 201 -6.83 10.70 17.61
CA ARG A 201 -5.66 11.57 17.46
C ARG A 201 -4.41 10.88 17.99
N ILE A 202 -3.29 11.22 17.38
CA ILE A 202 -1.97 10.86 17.88
C ILE A 202 -1.35 12.11 18.47
N GLU A 203 -1.08 12.09 19.77
CA GLU A 203 -0.51 13.23 20.49
C GLU A 203 0.50 12.72 21.52
N ASN A 204 1.67 13.33 21.57
CA ASN A 204 2.73 12.99 22.53
C ASN A 204 3.12 11.49 22.53
N GLY A 205 3.13 10.85 21.36
CA GLY A 205 3.46 9.43 21.23
C GLY A 205 2.41 8.48 21.78
N LYS A 206 1.15 8.92 21.90
CA LYS A 206 0.00 8.09 22.26
C LYS A 206 -1.12 8.26 21.25
N LEU A 207 -1.81 7.16 20.95
CA LEU A 207 -3.06 7.18 20.20
C LEU A 207 -4.21 7.33 21.20
N THR A 208 -4.97 8.41 21.06
CA THR A 208 -6.17 8.66 21.87
C THR A 208 -7.42 8.45 21.02
N LEU A 209 -8.29 7.56 21.45
CA LEU A 209 -9.58 7.24 20.83
C LEU A 209 -10.72 7.67 21.74
N LYS A 210 -11.58 8.59 21.28
CA LYS A 210 -12.81 8.97 21.97
C LYS A 210 -14.00 8.34 21.28
N ILE A 211 -14.84 7.69 22.08
CA ILE A 211 -16.06 7.01 21.65
C ILE A 211 -17.23 7.81 22.19
N ARG A 212 -18.19 8.17 21.31
CA ARG A 212 -19.41 8.87 21.72
C ARG A 212 -20.43 7.92 22.33
N GLU A 213 -21.30 8.46 23.17
CA GLU A 213 -22.47 7.76 23.67
C GLU A 213 -23.39 7.36 22.51
N LYS A 214 -24.05 6.21 22.66
CA LYS A 214 -25.06 5.78 21.71
C LYS A 214 -26.28 6.67 21.84
N SER A 215 -26.60 7.42 20.81
CA SER A 215 -27.86 8.15 20.73
C SER A 215 -29.00 7.15 20.66
N ASN A 216 -29.92 7.21 21.64
CA ASN A 216 -31.16 6.42 21.62
C ASN A 216 -32.08 6.91 20.50
#